data_ad13b038a3fe5cfe8ce36a602ece0908
#
_entry.id   ad13b038a3fe5cfe8ce36a602ece0908
#
_cell.length_a   1.000
_cell.length_b   1.000
_cell.length_c   1.000
_cell.angle_alpha   90.00
_cell.angle_beta   90.00
_cell.angle_gamma   90.00
#
_symmetry.space_group_name_H-M   'P 1'
#
loop_
_entity.id
_entity.type
_entity.pdbx_description
1 polymer ?
#
loop_
_entity_poly.entity_id
_entity_poly.type
_entity_poly.pdbx_seq_one_letter_code
_entity_poly.pdbx_strand_id
1 'polypeptide(L)'
;MGKSKKEKQQAYFFDNKALLALILPLVVEQLLAVLVGMADSIMIASVGEAAVSGVSLVDQIMVLLINAFSALATGGAVVAGQFLGQDRREEACKSATQMVWFITICAIGITVLVYLGKSFILHTVFGKIDQDVMHHADIYLLIVAASIPFMALYNGGAAIFRTMGNSKVTMQISIIMNVINIGGNAILIYGFHRGTEGVAIPTLVSRMTAAIIIIALLCDEKRTLHIERTWRYRINWEMVKKILSIGVPNGLENSMFQLGKIIVLSLVSTFGTYAIAANAVSNAIALFQILPGMAITLAITPVISRCVGAGDYEQAKYYNKKLMLITYVSMTAMVLFIFSLLPFILKAYNLSDLTAKTTADIIHFHGIGAIFIWPVAFSLPATFRAAGDAKACMYISSISMWIFRIGFSYVLGKYMGMGVFGIWVAMVIDWVFRAMCFVIRYFKGSWKKNAIV
;
A
#
# COMPACT_ATOMS: atom_id res chain seq x y z
N MET A 1 38.32 14.20 39.63
CA MET A 1 36.98 13.70 39.99
C MET A 1 36.31 13.16 38.71
N GLY A 2 36.51 11.88 38.50
CA GLY A 2 35.97 11.20 37.32
C GLY A 2 34.53 10.81 37.54
N LYS A 3 33.56 11.45 36.88
CA LYS A 3 32.23 10.91 36.75
C LYS A 3 32.20 9.88 35.64
N SER A 4 31.85 8.69 36.04
CA SER A 4 31.70 7.47 35.30
C SER A 4 31.05 7.61 33.93
N LYS A 5 31.73 7.14 32.88
CA LYS A 5 31.19 6.89 31.53
C LYS A 5 30.17 5.73 31.48
N LYS A 6 29.53 5.36 32.59
CA LYS A 6 28.65 4.19 32.71
C LYS A 6 27.16 4.49 32.70
N GLU A 7 26.71 5.73 32.47
CA GLU A 7 25.29 6.05 32.51
C GLU A 7 24.83 6.75 31.27
N LYS A 8 24.55 6.00 30.25
CA LYS A 8 23.45 6.11 29.28
C LYS A 8 23.55 4.96 28.30
N GLN A 9 23.39 3.75 28.76
CA GLN A 9 22.87 2.70 27.90
C GLN A 9 21.40 3.07 27.66
N GLN A 10 21.21 3.94 26.68
CA GLN A 10 19.89 4.36 26.24
C GLN A 10 19.17 3.09 25.80
N ALA A 11 18.15 2.66 26.55
CA ALA A 11 17.39 1.45 26.22
C ALA A 11 16.77 1.63 24.83
N TYR A 12 17.11 0.73 23.90
CA TYR A 12 16.53 0.73 22.58
C TYR A 12 15.03 0.41 22.65
N PHE A 13 14.20 1.18 21.94
CA PHE A 13 12.73 0.94 21.87
C PHE A 13 12.39 -0.44 21.29
N PHE A 14 13.20 -0.93 20.37
CA PHE A 14 12.99 -2.22 19.72
C PHE A 14 14.29 -3.00 19.68
N ASP A 15 14.29 -4.19 20.25
CA ASP A 15 15.37 -5.14 20.06
C ASP A 15 15.24 -5.88 18.72
N ASN A 16 16.21 -6.71 18.37
CA ASN A 16 16.19 -7.47 17.12
C ASN A 16 15.00 -8.42 17.02
N LYS A 17 14.58 -8.98 18.16
CA LYS A 17 13.45 -9.92 18.23
C LYS A 17 12.13 -9.18 17.99
N ALA A 18 11.97 -7.98 18.55
CA ALA A 18 10.80 -7.15 18.34
C ALA A 18 10.69 -6.69 16.87
N LEU A 19 11.81 -6.29 16.25
CA LEU A 19 11.84 -5.92 14.83
C LEU A 19 11.47 -7.11 13.94
N LEU A 20 12.01 -8.28 14.20
CA LEU A 20 11.69 -9.49 13.45
C LEU A 20 10.22 -9.90 13.62
N ALA A 21 9.69 -9.81 14.84
CA ALA A 21 8.29 -10.07 15.15
C ALA A 21 7.34 -9.06 14.48
N LEU A 22 7.81 -7.85 14.18
CA LEU A 22 7.07 -6.86 13.42
C LEU A 22 7.14 -7.14 11.92
N ILE A 23 8.32 -7.43 11.37
CA ILE A 23 8.57 -7.52 9.92
C ILE A 23 8.03 -8.84 9.32
N LEU A 24 8.29 -9.99 9.94
CA LEU A 24 7.91 -11.29 9.38
C LEU A 24 6.40 -11.41 9.11
N PRO A 25 5.50 -11.07 10.05
CA PRO A 25 4.08 -11.10 9.76
C PRO A 25 3.67 -10.15 8.64
N LEU A 26 4.33 -9.00 8.49
CA LEU A 26 4.06 -8.07 7.39
C LEU A 26 4.48 -8.63 6.03
N VAL A 27 5.59 -9.37 5.96
CA VAL A 27 5.99 -10.07 4.73
C VAL A 27 4.93 -11.11 4.34
N VAL A 28 4.45 -11.88 5.29
CA VAL A 28 3.38 -12.86 5.05
C VAL A 28 2.09 -12.17 4.62
N GLU A 29 1.70 -11.07 5.27
CA GLU A 29 0.52 -10.29 4.93
C GLU A 29 0.59 -9.74 3.48
N GLN A 30 1.75 -9.19 3.08
CA GLN A 30 1.95 -8.70 1.71
C GLN A 30 1.94 -9.84 0.68
N LEU A 31 2.55 -10.97 0.98
CA LEU A 31 2.52 -12.15 0.12
C LEU A 31 1.09 -12.64 -0.08
N LEU A 32 0.32 -12.76 1.00
CA LEU A 32 -1.08 -13.17 0.95
C LEU A 32 -1.92 -12.19 0.11
N ALA A 33 -1.71 -10.89 0.24
CA ALA A 33 -2.42 -9.89 -0.55
C ALA A 33 -2.20 -10.07 -2.06
N VAL A 34 -0.96 -10.36 -2.48
CA VAL A 34 -0.64 -10.63 -3.88
C VAL A 34 -1.27 -11.94 -4.36
N LEU A 35 -1.16 -13.01 -3.56
CA LEU A 35 -1.70 -14.33 -3.94
C LEU A 35 -3.22 -14.32 -4.04
N VAL A 36 -3.91 -13.61 -3.15
CA VAL A 36 -5.38 -13.47 -3.21
C VAL A 36 -5.82 -12.70 -4.44
N GLY A 37 -5.15 -11.59 -4.77
CA GLY A 37 -5.44 -10.85 -6.00
C GLY A 37 -5.29 -11.71 -7.26
N MET A 38 -4.28 -12.60 -7.29
CA MET A 38 -4.11 -13.56 -8.38
C MET A 38 -5.24 -14.62 -8.39
N ALA A 39 -5.60 -15.15 -7.23
CA ALA A 39 -6.67 -16.14 -7.11
C ALA A 39 -8.02 -15.56 -7.55
N ASP A 40 -8.36 -14.34 -7.11
CA ASP A 40 -9.58 -13.65 -7.53
C ASP A 40 -9.63 -13.46 -9.04
N SER A 41 -8.51 -13.04 -9.64
CA SER A 41 -8.41 -12.85 -11.09
C SER A 41 -8.61 -14.17 -11.88
N ILE A 42 -8.07 -15.28 -11.38
CA ILE A 42 -8.24 -16.61 -12.01
C ILE A 42 -9.69 -17.08 -11.85
N MET A 43 -10.28 -16.91 -10.67
CA MET A 43 -11.65 -17.34 -10.40
C MET A 43 -12.68 -16.57 -11.22
N ILE A 44 -12.54 -15.24 -11.31
CA ILE A 44 -13.46 -14.44 -12.14
C ILE A 44 -13.30 -14.72 -13.64
N ALA A 45 -12.09 -15.08 -14.09
CA ALA A 45 -11.85 -15.46 -15.46
C ALA A 45 -12.66 -16.72 -15.88
N SER A 46 -12.96 -17.60 -14.94
CA SER A 46 -13.82 -18.77 -15.19
C SER A 46 -15.30 -18.40 -15.43
N VAL A 47 -15.73 -17.21 -15.02
CA VAL A 47 -17.09 -16.70 -15.25
C VAL A 47 -17.23 -16.13 -16.67
N GLY A 48 -16.18 -15.50 -17.21
CA GLY A 48 -16.15 -14.97 -18.54
C GLY A 48 -15.40 -13.64 -18.67
N GLU A 49 -15.06 -13.27 -19.89
CA GLU A 49 -14.29 -12.05 -20.19
C GLU A 49 -15.03 -10.76 -19.81
N ALA A 50 -16.35 -10.73 -20.01
CA ALA A 50 -17.18 -9.58 -19.64
C ALA A 50 -17.18 -9.36 -18.12
N ALA A 51 -17.22 -10.44 -17.34
CA ALA A 51 -17.12 -10.38 -15.88
C ALA A 51 -15.75 -9.88 -15.42
N VAL A 52 -14.66 -10.38 -16.01
CA VAL A 52 -13.29 -9.88 -15.72
C VAL A 52 -13.17 -8.40 -16.00
N SER A 53 -13.68 -7.95 -17.12
CA SER A 53 -13.64 -6.55 -17.53
C SER A 53 -14.45 -5.66 -16.58
N GLY A 54 -15.67 -6.05 -16.24
CA GLY A 54 -16.53 -5.32 -15.32
C GLY A 54 -15.95 -5.21 -13.92
N VAL A 55 -15.45 -6.31 -13.37
CA VAL A 55 -14.78 -6.33 -12.05
C VAL A 55 -13.52 -5.46 -12.06
N SER A 56 -12.70 -5.56 -13.09
CA SER A 56 -11.46 -4.78 -13.20
C SER A 56 -11.70 -3.26 -13.21
N LEU A 57 -12.76 -2.80 -13.88
CA LEU A 57 -13.12 -1.38 -13.90
C LEU A 57 -13.48 -0.87 -12.49
N VAL A 58 -14.28 -1.63 -11.76
CA VAL A 58 -14.67 -1.28 -10.39
C VAL A 58 -13.47 -1.36 -9.44
N ASP A 59 -12.62 -2.36 -9.60
CA ASP A 59 -11.42 -2.52 -8.77
C ASP A 59 -10.45 -1.35 -8.89
N GLN A 60 -10.35 -0.67 -10.04
CA GLN A 60 -9.57 0.56 -10.16
C GLN A 60 -10.04 1.63 -9.15
N ILE A 61 -11.34 1.79 -8.99
CA ILE A 61 -11.92 2.72 -8.01
C ILE A 61 -11.65 2.22 -6.59
N MET A 62 -11.83 0.92 -6.34
CA MET A 62 -11.59 0.34 -5.02
C MET A 62 -10.13 0.49 -4.59
N VAL A 63 -9.16 0.27 -5.48
CA VAL A 63 -7.73 0.48 -5.21
C VAL A 63 -7.43 1.94 -4.85
N LEU A 64 -8.05 2.90 -5.54
CA LEU A 64 -7.91 4.32 -5.21
C LEU A 64 -8.41 4.62 -3.78
N LEU A 65 -9.60 4.10 -3.43
CA LEU A 65 -10.17 4.27 -2.10
C LEU A 65 -9.34 3.56 -1.01
N ILE A 66 -8.87 2.34 -1.26
CA ILE A 66 -7.97 1.60 -0.36
C ILE A 66 -6.73 2.44 -0.05
N ASN A 67 -6.10 3.00 -1.08
CA ASN A 67 -4.91 3.84 -0.92
C ASN A 67 -5.20 5.12 -0.13
N ALA A 68 -6.35 5.75 -0.35
CA ALA A 68 -6.77 6.95 0.39
C ALA A 68 -6.98 6.63 1.89
N PHE A 69 -7.71 5.57 2.22
CA PHE A 69 -7.93 5.16 3.61
C PHE A 69 -6.66 4.66 4.29
N SER A 70 -5.79 3.95 3.57
CA SER A 70 -4.48 3.53 4.08
C SER A 70 -3.58 4.73 4.38
N ALA A 71 -3.66 5.78 3.56
CA ALA A 71 -2.93 7.03 3.79
C ALA A 71 -3.43 7.77 5.04
N LEU A 72 -4.75 7.86 5.24
CA LEU A 72 -5.34 8.43 6.45
C LEU A 72 -4.97 7.60 7.69
N ALA A 73 -5.02 6.28 7.58
CA ALA A 73 -4.60 5.37 8.65
C ALA A 73 -3.12 5.55 9.01
N THR A 74 -2.26 5.78 8.03
CA THR A 74 -0.84 6.12 8.25
C THR A 74 -0.70 7.41 9.03
N GLY A 75 -1.52 8.44 8.75
CA GLY A 75 -1.55 9.68 9.50
C GLY A 75 -1.84 9.45 10.98
N GLY A 76 -2.88 8.68 11.29
CA GLY A 76 -3.23 8.31 12.66
C GLY A 76 -2.16 7.46 13.35
N ALA A 77 -1.58 6.50 12.63
CA ALA A 77 -0.48 5.67 13.13
C ALA A 77 0.75 6.49 13.53
N VAL A 78 1.10 7.50 12.73
CA VAL A 78 2.24 8.38 13.02
C VAL A 78 1.96 9.23 14.26
N VAL A 79 0.79 9.86 14.36
CA VAL A 79 0.42 10.70 15.52
C VAL A 79 0.37 9.86 16.80
N ALA A 80 -0.28 8.69 16.76
CA ALA A 80 -0.33 7.78 17.91
C ALA A 80 1.07 7.25 18.28
N GLY A 81 1.91 6.95 17.30
CA GLY A 81 3.29 6.49 17.51
C GLY A 81 4.17 7.56 18.16
N GLN A 82 4.02 8.82 17.75
CA GLN A 82 4.75 9.94 18.36
C GLN A 82 4.30 10.18 19.80
N PHE A 83 2.99 10.11 20.11
CA PHE A 83 2.50 10.19 21.50
C PHE A 83 3.03 9.03 22.36
N LEU A 84 3.08 7.81 21.82
CA LEU A 84 3.69 6.66 22.51
C LEU A 84 5.18 6.87 22.78
N GLY A 85 5.88 7.54 21.87
CA GLY A 85 7.28 7.92 22.07
C GLY A 85 7.50 8.88 23.24
N GLN A 86 6.50 9.75 23.50
CA GLN A 86 6.49 10.68 24.65
C GLN A 86 5.97 10.03 25.93
N ASP A 87 5.65 8.74 25.93
CA ASP A 87 4.98 8.03 27.03
C ASP A 87 3.59 8.59 27.40
N ARG A 88 2.93 9.26 26.44
CA ARG A 88 1.58 9.85 26.58
C ARG A 88 0.53 8.90 26.02
N ARG A 89 0.33 7.77 26.73
CA ARG A 89 -0.57 6.68 26.29
C ARG A 89 -2.01 7.15 26.08
N GLU A 90 -2.55 7.98 26.97
CA GLU A 90 -3.93 8.49 26.85
C GLU A 90 -4.14 9.27 25.55
N GLU A 91 -3.22 10.18 25.23
CA GLU A 91 -3.30 10.97 24.00
C GLU A 91 -3.15 10.09 22.76
N ALA A 92 -2.31 9.05 22.83
CA ALA A 92 -2.18 8.07 21.77
C ALA A 92 -3.50 7.29 21.56
N CYS A 93 -4.20 6.87 22.62
CA CYS A 93 -5.51 6.23 22.54
C CYS A 93 -6.59 7.19 22.00
N LYS A 94 -6.59 8.45 22.43
CA LYS A 94 -7.49 9.48 21.88
C LYS A 94 -7.24 9.69 20.39
N SER A 95 -5.97 9.74 19.96
CA SER A 95 -5.61 9.84 18.54
C SER A 95 -6.12 8.63 17.73
N ALA A 96 -5.93 7.42 18.24
CA ALA A 96 -6.42 6.20 17.62
C ALA A 96 -7.95 6.20 17.50
N THR A 97 -8.65 6.61 18.56
CA THR A 97 -10.12 6.72 18.58
C THR A 97 -10.60 7.77 17.56
N GLN A 98 -9.99 8.96 17.54
CA GLN A 98 -10.35 10.01 16.58
C GLN A 98 -10.11 9.56 15.13
N MET A 99 -9.01 8.87 14.86
CA MET A 99 -8.71 8.33 13.54
C MET A 99 -9.77 7.33 13.09
N VAL A 100 -10.11 6.35 13.93
CA VAL A 100 -11.08 5.30 13.57
C VAL A 100 -12.45 5.89 13.30
N TRP A 101 -12.92 6.79 14.15
CA TRP A 101 -14.20 7.46 13.92
C TRP A 101 -14.19 8.34 12.68
N PHE A 102 -13.15 9.13 12.48
CA PHE A 102 -13.03 10.00 11.31
C PHE A 102 -13.00 9.22 10.00
N ILE A 103 -12.17 8.16 9.93
CA ILE A 103 -12.11 7.28 8.76
C ILE A 103 -13.47 6.62 8.50
N THR A 104 -14.17 6.18 9.56
CA THR A 104 -15.49 5.55 9.44
C THR A 104 -16.52 6.51 8.86
N ILE A 105 -16.58 7.74 9.38
CA ILE A 105 -17.51 8.78 8.90
C ILE A 105 -17.21 9.10 7.44
N CYS A 106 -15.94 9.29 7.09
CA CYS A 106 -15.53 9.53 5.70
C CYS A 106 -15.90 8.35 4.79
N ALA A 107 -15.69 7.11 5.25
CA ALA A 107 -15.99 5.92 4.47
C ALA A 107 -17.49 5.74 4.24
N ILE A 108 -18.33 5.99 5.25
CA ILE A 108 -19.79 6.00 5.09
C ILE A 108 -20.21 7.09 4.12
N GLY A 109 -19.68 8.31 4.25
CA GLY A 109 -19.95 9.39 3.33
C GLY A 109 -19.59 9.05 1.88
N ILE A 110 -18.40 8.47 1.67
CA ILE A 110 -17.97 8.02 0.34
C ILE A 110 -18.88 6.89 -0.18
N THR A 111 -19.29 5.95 0.66
CA THR A 111 -20.20 4.87 0.27
C THR A 111 -21.53 5.44 -0.23
N VAL A 112 -22.10 6.41 0.50
CA VAL A 112 -23.33 7.09 0.09
C VAL A 112 -23.11 7.81 -1.25
N LEU A 113 -21.99 8.53 -1.42
CA LEU A 113 -21.66 9.20 -2.67
C LEU A 113 -21.49 8.22 -3.85
N VAL A 114 -20.89 7.06 -3.62
CA VAL A 114 -20.75 6.00 -4.64
C VAL A 114 -22.13 5.48 -5.05
N TYR A 115 -23.04 5.23 -4.11
CA TYR A 115 -24.39 4.77 -4.45
C TYR A 115 -25.21 5.85 -5.18
N LEU A 116 -25.15 7.10 -4.71
CA LEU A 116 -25.85 8.21 -5.39
C LEU A 116 -25.24 8.51 -6.77
N GLY A 117 -23.94 8.40 -6.89
CA GLY A 117 -23.18 8.62 -8.13
C GLY A 117 -23.02 7.38 -9.02
N LYS A 118 -23.65 6.25 -8.68
CA LYS A 118 -23.47 4.98 -9.40
C LYS A 118 -23.69 5.13 -10.90
N SER A 119 -24.78 5.77 -11.31
CA SER A 119 -25.07 6.00 -12.72
C SER A 119 -24.00 6.86 -13.41
N PHE A 120 -23.49 7.89 -12.75
CA PHE A 120 -22.40 8.70 -13.26
C PHE A 120 -21.09 7.89 -13.41
N ILE A 121 -20.76 7.06 -12.43
CA ILE A 121 -19.58 6.19 -12.48
C ILE A 121 -19.68 5.24 -13.67
N LEU A 122 -20.80 4.54 -13.80
CA LEU A 122 -20.98 3.51 -14.82
C LEU A 122 -21.06 4.08 -16.24
N HIS A 123 -21.78 5.18 -16.45
CA HIS A 123 -22.06 5.69 -17.79
C HIS A 123 -21.13 6.83 -18.24
N THR A 124 -20.55 7.57 -17.29
CA THR A 124 -19.69 8.73 -17.63
C THR A 124 -18.22 8.40 -17.40
N VAL A 125 -17.86 7.86 -16.21
CA VAL A 125 -16.47 7.57 -15.87
C VAL A 125 -15.95 6.37 -16.67
N PHE A 126 -16.73 5.29 -16.75
CA PHE A 126 -16.34 4.12 -17.56
C PHE A 126 -16.59 4.32 -19.05
N GLY A 127 -17.38 5.31 -19.43
CA GLY A 127 -17.65 5.65 -20.80
C GLY A 127 -18.53 4.62 -21.53
N LYS A 128 -18.33 4.48 -22.84
CA LYS A 128 -19.08 3.52 -23.67
C LYS A 128 -18.41 2.15 -23.55
N ILE A 129 -19.02 1.27 -22.79
CA ILE A 129 -18.62 -0.14 -22.64
C ILE A 129 -19.77 -1.04 -23.07
N ASP A 130 -19.46 -2.30 -23.40
CA ASP A 130 -20.48 -3.28 -23.78
C ASP A 130 -21.50 -3.50 -22.67
N GLN A 131 -22.74 -3.80 -23.02
CA GLN A 131 -23.84 -3.98 -22.08
C GLN A 131 -23.56 -5.11 -21.08
N ASP A 132 -22.95 -6.21 -21.51
CA ASP A 132 -22.57 -7.32 -20.64
C ASP A 132 -21.51 -6.90 -19.61
N VAL A 133 -20.50 -6.13 -20.02
CA VAL A 133 -19.48 -5.58 -19.12
C VAL A 133 -20.11 -4.62 -18.13
N MET A 134 -21.03 -3.76 -18.59
CA MET A 134 -21.79 -2.82 -17.75
C MET A 134 -22.61 -3.56 -16.69
N HIS A 135 -23.30 -4.63 -17.06
CA HIS A 135 -24.09 -5.45 -16.15
C HIS A 135 -23.20 -6.06 -15.03
N HIS A 136 -22.07 -6.64 -15.38
CA HIS A 136 -21.13 -7.18 -14.40
C HIS A 136 -20.50 -6.10 -13.50
N ALA A 137 -20.17 -4.94 -14.06
CA ALA A 137 -19.66 -3.79 -13.31
C ALA A 137 -20.70 -3.26 -12.32
N ASP A 138 -21.98 -3.18 -12.72
CA ASP A 138 -23.07 -2.71 -11.86
C ASP A 138 -23.29 -3.63 -10.65
N ILE A 139 -23.36 -4.93 -10.88
CA ILE A 139 -23.53 -5.92 -9.81
C ILE A 139 -22.35 -5.87 -8.84
N TYR A 140 -21.14 -5.86 -9.36
CA TYR A 140 -19.93 -5.84 -8.55
C TYR A 140 -19.84 -4.54 -7.72
N LEU A 141 -20.06 -3.39 -8.35
CA LEU A 141 -20.03 -2.10 -7.67
C LEU A 141 -21.10 -2.02 -6.56
N LEU A 142 -22.31 -2.51 -6.83
CA LEU A 142 -23.41 -2.50 -5.85
C LEU A 142 -23.04 -3.24 -4.56
N ILE A 143 -22.44 -4.41 -4.69
CA ILE A 143 -22.10 -5.26 -3.55
C ILE A 143 -20.80 -4.76 -2.87
N VAL A 144 -19.75 -4.48 -3.65
CA VAL A 144 -18.44 -4.17 -3.09
C VAL A 144 -18.39 -2.75 -2.51
N ALA A 145 -19.23 -1.82 -2.99
CA ALA A 145 -19.36 -0.50 -2.37
C ALA A 145 -19.81 -0.58 -0.89
N ALA A 146 -20.66 -1.53 -0.54
CA ALA A 146 -21.05 -1.77 0.85
C ALA A 146 -19.86 -2.19 1.74
N SER A 147 -18.78 -2.70 1.16
CA SER A 147 -17.57 -3.09 1.90
C SER A 147 -16.63 -1.93 2.23
N ILE A 148 -16.82 -0.74 1.66
CA ILE A 148 -15.93 0.42 1.84
C ILE A 148 -15.75 0.79 3.31
N PRO A 149 -16.79 0.93 4.14
CA PRO A 149 -16.60 1.25 5.55
C PRO A 149 -15.82 0.17 6.32
N PHE A 150 -16.06 -1.09 6.01
CA PHE A 150 -15.39 -2.21 6.67
C PHE A 150 -13.90 -2.27 6.28
N MET A 151 -13.58 -2.04 5.03
CA MET A 151 -12.21 -1.95 4.55
C MET A 151 -11.47 -0.78 5.21
N ALA A 152 -12.11 0.38 5.33
CA ALA A 152 -11.54 1.55 5.99
C ALA A 152 -11.26 1.28 7.47
N LEU A 153 -12.20 0.65 8.19
CA LEU A 153 -12.03 0.22 9.57
C LEU A 153 -10.89 -0.77 9.74
N TYR A 154 -10.77 -1.77 8.85
CA TYR A 154 -9.68 -2.71 8.87
C TYR A 154 -8.32 -2.02 8.68
N ASN A 155 -8.20 -1.12 7.69
CA ASN A 155 -6.97 -0.38 7.45
C ASN A 155 -6.55 0.48 8.65
N GLY A 156 -7.50 1.19 9.26
CA GLY A 156 -7.27 1.97 10.46
C GLY A 156 -6.84 1.12 11.65
N GLY A 157 -7.55 0.03 11.91
CA GLY A 157 -7.24 -0.91 12.98
C GLY A 157 -5.88 -1.59 12.79
N ALA A 158 -5.57 -2.01 11.57
CA ALA A 158 -4.28 -2.61 11.24
C ALA A 158 -3.12 -1.63 11.48
N ALA A 159 -3.30 -0.36 11.12
CA ALA A 159 -2.30 0.68 11.37
C ALA A 159 -2.04 0.88 12.88
N ILE A 160 -3.08 0.84 13.72
CA ILE A 160 -2.96 0.93 15.18
C ILE A 160 -2.22 -0.30 15.74
N PHE A 161 -2.55 -1.51 15.29
CA PHE A 161 -1.84 -2.72 15.73
C PHE A 161 -0.36 -2.71 15.37
N ARG A 162 -0.02 -2.24 14.17
CA ARG A 162 1.39 -2.04 13.76
C ARG A 162 2.09 -1.01 14.62
N THR A 163 1.40 0.09 15.00
CA THR A 163 1.94 1.11 15.90
C THR A 163 2.26 0.56 17.29
N MET A 164 1.49 -0.42 17.77
CA MET A 164 1.80 -1.17 19.00
C MET A 164 2.97 -2.15 18.84
N GLY A 165 3.50 -2.34 17.63
CA GLY A 165 4.51 -3.36 17.32
C GLY A 165 3.93 -4.78 17.15
N ASN A 166 2.62 -4.92 17.00
CA ASN A 166 1.93 -6.22 16.94
C ASN A 166 1.33 -6.49 15.56
N SER A 167 2.17 -6.73 14.56
CA SER A 167 1.73 -7.11 13.22
C SER A 167 1.25 -8.57 13.11
N LYS A 168 1.49 -9.40 14.14
CA LYS A 168 0.97 -10.77 14.15
C LYS A 168 -0.55 -10.83 14.11
N VAL A 169 -1.22 -9.92 14.82
CA VAL A 169 -2.69 -9.82 14.81
C VAL A 169 -3.19 -9.45 13.41
N THR A 170 -2.59 -8.47 12.75
CA THR A 170 -3.01 -8.07 11.40
C THR A 170 -2.81 -9.19 10.39
N MET A 171 -1.70 -9.92 10.47
CA MET A 171 -1.46 -11.10 9.65
C MET A 171 -2.51 -12.19 9.89
N GLN A 172 -2.84 -12.50 11.14
CA GLN A 172 -3.86 -13.52 11.46
C GLN A 172 -5.24 -13.14 10.90
N ILE A 173 -5.64 -11.89 11.05
CA ILE A 173 -6.90 -11.39 10.49
C ILE A 173 -6.86 -11.44 8.96
N SER A 174 -5.73 -11.08 8.36
CA SER A 174 -5.54 -11.18 6.90
C SER A 174 -5.68 -12.63 6.41
N ILE A 175 -5.14 -13.60 7.12
CA ILE A 175 -5.32 -15.03 6.80
C ILE A 175 -6.81 -15.41 6.84
N ILE A 176 -7.53 -15.04 7.90
CA ILE A 176 -8.97 -15.31 8.03
C ILE A 176 -9.73 -14.66 6.87
N MET A 177 -9.45 -13.40 6.58
CA MET A 177 -10.07 -12.66 5.48
C MET A 177 -9.85 -13.36 4.14
N ASN A 178 -8.65 -13.83 3.89
CA ASN A 178 -8.27 -14.49 2.64
C ASN A 178 -8.90 -15.88 2.51
N VAL A 179 -8.98 -16.63 3.60
CA VAL A 179 -9.68 -17.93 3.62
C VAL A 179 -11.17 -17.76 3.30
N ILE A 180 -11.83 -16.77 3.91
CA ILE A 180 -13.23 -16.45 3.62
C ILE A 180 -13.41 -16.00 2.17
N ASN A 181 -12.52 -15.15 1.67
CA ASN A 181 -12.60 -14.64 0.29
C ASN A 181 -12.43 -15.79 -0.72
N ILE A 182 -11.30 -16.49 -0.69
CA ILE A 182 -11.00 -17.57 -1.64
C ILE A 182 -12.00 -18.73 -1.50
N GLY A 183 -12.27 -19.15 -0.27
CA GLY A 183 -13.25 -20.23 -0.01
C GLY A 183 -14.65 -19.86 -0.46
N GLY A 184 -15.08 -18.65 -0.15
CA GLY A 184 -16.39 -18.13 -0.58
C GLY A 184 -16.50 -18.01 -2.10
N ASN A 185 -15.46 -17.47 -2.76
CA ASN A 185 -15.40 -17.41 -4.22
C ASN A 185 -15.52 -18.82 -4.83
N ALA A 186 -14.75 -19.78 -4.33
CA ALA A 186 -14.79 -21.15 -4.82
C ALA A 186 -16.18 -21.79 -4.67
N ILE A 187 -16.81 -21.62 -3.51
CA ILE A 187 -18.14 -22.16 -3.24
C ILE A 187 -19.19 -21.50 -4.15
N LEU A 188 -19.19 -20.18 -4.27
CA LEU A 188 -20.21 -19.47 -5.03
C LEU A 188 -20.01 -19.59 -6.55
N ILE A 189 -18.79 -19.56 -7.04
CA ILE A 189 -18.52 -19.66 -8.49
C ILE A 189 -18.65 -21.11 -8.96
N TYR A 190 -17.94 -22.04 -8.32
CA TYR A 190 -17.88 -23.43 -8.78
C TYR A 190 -19.00 -24.31 -8.22
N GLY A 191 -19.47 -24.03 -6.99
CA GLY A 191 -20.55 -24.80 -6.37
C GLY A 191 -21.94 -24.31 -6.79
N PHE A 192 -22.20 -23.03 -6.68
CA PHE A 192 -23.51 -22.44 -6.98
C PHE A 192 -23.62 -21.81 -8.36
N HIS A 193 -22.55 -21.84 -9.16
CA HIS A 193 -22.49 -21.27 -10.51
C HIS A 193 -22.95 -19.81 -10.57
N ARG A 194 -22.63 -19.03 -9.52
CA ARG A 194 -22.89 -17.60 -9.50
C ARG A 194 -21.87 -16.86 -10.36
N GLY A 195 -22.32 -15.80 -10.99
CA GLY A 195 -21.46 -14.94 -11.81
C GLY A 195 -20.59 -14.01 -10.97
N THR A 196 -20.64 -12.73 -11.26
CA THR A 196 -19.84 -11.70 -10.58
C THR A 196 -20.16 -11.60 -9.08
N GLU A 197 -21.41 -11.91 -8.67
CA GLU A 197 -21.78 -11.99 -7.25
C GLU A 197 -20.92 -13.01 -6.49
N GLY A 198 -20.46 -14.05 -7.17
CA GLY A 198 -19.63 -15.10 -6.59
C GLY A 198 -18.26 -14.60 -6.11
N VAL A 199 -17.79 -13.46 -6.59
CA VAL A 199 -16.57 -12.77 -6.09
C VAL A 199 -16.92 -11.60 -5.18
N ALA A 200 -17.99 -10.88 -5.49
CA ALA A 200 -18.38 -9.69 -4.76
C ALA A 200 -18.85 -9.98 -3.32
N ILE A 201 -19.70 -10.99 -3.14
CA ILE A 201 -20.24 -11.35 -1.81
C ILE A 201 -19.13 -11.82 -0.86
N PRO A 202 -18.25 -12.76 -1.22
CA PRO A 202 -17.15 -13.15 -0.34
C PRO A 202 -16.18 -11.99 -0.02
N THR A 203 -15.97 -11.08 -0.95
CA THR A 203 -15.19 -9.87 -0.71
C THR A 203 -15.83 -9.00 0.36
N LEU A 204 -17.15 -8.77 0.29
CA LEU A 204 -17.90 -8.04 1.32
C LEU A 204 -17.83 -8.76 2.68
N VAL A 205 -18.12 -10.06 2.73
CA VAL A 205 -18.15 -10.84 3.97
C VAL A 205 -16.77 -10.90 4.62
N SER A 206 -15.71 -11.10 3.84
CA SER A 206 -14.33 -11.15 4.34
C SER A 206 -13.91 -9.82 4.96
N ARG A 207 -14.19 -8.69 4.30
CA ARG A 207 -13.88 -7.33 4.81
C ARG A 207 -14.71 -7.01 6.05
N MET A 208 -15.98 -7.38 6.08
CA MET A 208 -16.86 -7.20 7.24
C MET A 208 -16.34 -8.01 8.44
N THR A 209 -15.98 -9.26 8.25
CA THR A 209 -15.42 -10.12 9.30
C THR A 209 -14.11 -9.54 9.83
N ALA A 210 -13.20 -9.12 8.95
CA ALA A 210 -11.94 -8.51 9.35
C ALA A 210 -12.14 -7.23 10.17
N ALA A 211 -13.06 -6.36 9.75
CA ALA A 211 -13.39 -5.14 10.48
C ALA A 211 -13.98 -5.42 11.87
N ILE A 212 -14.90 -6.36 11.97
CA ILE A 212 -15.51 -6.74 13.27
C ILE A 212 -14.43 -7.27 14.21
N ILE A 213 -13.59 -8.19 13.75
CA ILE A 213 -12.54 -8.79 14.59
C ILE A 213 -11.54 -7.71 15.06
N ILE A 214 -11.04 -6.88 14.14
CA ILE A 214 -10.01 -5.90 14.50
C ILE A 214 -10.53 -4.82 15.45
N ILE A 215 -11.76 -4.36 15.26
CA ILE A 215 -12.38 -3.37 16.16
C ILE A 215 -12.70 -4.00 17.53
N ALA A 216 -13.22 -5.23 17.55
CA ALA A 216 -13.45 -5.94 18.80
C ALA A 216 -12.16 -6.09 19.63
N LEU A 217 -11.05 -6.40 18.97
CA LEU A 217 -9.75 -6.50 19.60
C LEU A 217 -9.20 -5.14 20.07
N LEU A 218 -9.49 -4.05 19.35
CA LEU A 218 -9.08 -2.69 19.74
C LEU A 218 -9.92 -2.11 20.88
N CYS A 219 -11.10 -2.65 21.15
CA CYS A 219 -11.91 -2.27 22.31
C CYS A 219 -11.41 -2.87 23.64
N ASP A 220 -10.35 -3.68 23.63
CA ASP A 220 -9.74 -4.24 24.83
C ASP A 220 -8.80 -3.20 25.50
N GLU A 221 -9.22 -2.64 26.62
CA GLU A 221 -8.51 -1.61 27.39
C GLU A 221 -7.15 -2.09 27.96
N LYS A 222 -6.92 -3.40 28.01
CA LYS A 222 -5.64 -3.98 28.45
C LYS A 222 -4.52 -3.76 27.45
N ARG A 223 -4.86 -3.45 26.18
CA ARG A 223 -3.87 -3.20 25.13
C ARG A 223 -3.22 -1.83 25.29
N THR A 224 -2.00 -1.70 24.79
CA THR A 224 -1.24 -0.43 24.82
C THR A 224 -2.02 0.71 24.16
N LEU A 225 -2.59 0.44 22.98
CA LEU A 225 -3.55 1.31 22.32
C LEU A 225 -4.90 0.62 22.25
N HIS A 226 -5.93 1.32 22.60
CA HIS A 226 -7.32 0.86 22.52
C HIS A 226 -8.22 2.01 22.07
N ILE A 227 -9.40 1.66 21.60
CA ILE A 227 -10.44 2.62 21.22
C ILE A 227 -11.35 2.81 22.44
N GLU A 228 -11.59 4.07 22.81
CA GLU A 228 -12.52 4.40 23.86
C GLU A 228 -13.94 3.97 23.47
N ARG A 229 -14.61 3.22 24.35
CA ARG A 229 -16.00 2.79 24.16
C ARG A 229 -16.94 3.94 24.44
N THR A 230 -17.06 4.89 23.51
CA THR A 230 -17.99 6.01 23.64
C THR A 230 -18.95 6.01 22.45
N TRP A 231 -20.25 6.10 22.75
CA TRP A 231 -21.28 6.30 21.72
C TRP A 231 -21.45 7.78 21.37
N ARG A 232 -20.89 8.69 22.18
CA ARG A 232 -20.92 10.14 21.95
C ARG A 232 -19.59 10.58 21.40
N TYR A 233 -19.39 10.37 20.13
CA TYR A 233 -18.19 10.87 19.45
C TYR A 233 -18.20 12.41 19.38
N ARG A 234 -17.14 13.02 19.91
CA ARG A 234 -16.86 14.45 19.72
C ARG A 234 -15.60 14.59 18.89
N ILE A 235 -15.73 15.26 17.73
CA ILE A 235 -14.59 15.52 16.87
C ILE A 235 -13.63 16.48 17.59
N ASN A 236 -12.42 16.01 17.81
CA ASN A 236 -11.31 16.86 18.23
C ASN A 236 -10.56 17.35 17.00
N TRP A 237 -10.94 18.53 16.52
CA TRP A 237 -10.35 19.09 15.29
C TRP A 237 -8.84 19.31 15.37
N GLU A 238 -8.28 19.60 16.55
CA GLU A 238 -6.84 19.71 16.73
C GLU A 238 -6.15 18.37 16.42
N MET A 239 -6.66 17.27 16.98
CA MET A 239 -6.16 15.94 16.74
C MET A 239 -6.36 15.49 15.27
N VAL A 240 -7.55 15.74 14.72
CA VAL A 240 -7.87 15.42 13.33
C VAL A 240 -6.96 16.18 12.35
N LYS A 241 -6.70 17.48 12.59
CA LYS A 241 -5.75 18.25 11.78
C LYS A 241 -4.34 17.65 11.79
N LYS A 242 -3.86 17.17 12.94
CA LYS A 242 -2.57 16.48 13.06
C LYS A 242 -2.56 15.22 12.18
N ILE A 243 -3.60 14.41 12.25
CA ILE A 243 -3.75 13.19 11.42
C ILE A 243 -3.80 13.54 9.93
N LEU A 244 -4.60 14.54 9.55
CA LEU A 244 -4.75 14.97 8.17
C LEU A 244 -3.49 15.61 7.60
N SER A 245 -2.67 16.23 8.43
CA SER A 245 -1.39 16.84 7.99
C SER A 245 -0.41 15.82 7.37
N ILE A 246 -0.56 14.54 7.72
CA ILE A 246 0.18 13.42 7.13
C ILE A 246 -0.70 12.66 6.14
N GLY A 247 -1.93 12.36 6.54
CA GLY A 247 -2.83 11.53 5.76
C GLY A 247 -3.17 12.13 4.40
N VAL A 248 -3.49 13.42 4.35
CA VAL A 248 -3.87 14.10 3.08
C VAL A 248 -2.70 14.15 2.09
N PRO A 249 -1.50 14.63 2.45
CA PRO A 249 -0.37 14.60 1.52
C PRO A 249 -0.02 13.19 1.04
N ASN A 250 -0.04 12.19 1.93
CA ASN A 250 0.21 10.80 1.56
C ASN A 250 -0.90 10.25 0.63
N GLY A 251 -2.15 10.60 0.87
CA GLY A 251 -3.27 10.23 0.01
C GLY A 251 -3.18 10.85 -1.39
N LEU A 252 -2.81 12.14 -1.48
CA LEU A 252 -2.59 12.82 -2.75
C LEU A 252 -1.41 12.23 -3.51
N GLU A 253 -0.30 11.91 -2.82
CA GLU A 253 0.85 11.21 -3.41
C GLU A 253 0.42 9.88 -4.06
N ASN A 254 -0.32 9.04 -3.32
CA ASN A 254 -0.81 7.76 -3.82
C ASN A 254 -1.79 7.93 -4.99
N SER A 255 -2.67 8.94 -4.93
CA SER A 255 -3.62 9.23 -6.00
C SER A 255 -2.92 9.69 -7.28
N MET A 256 -1.92 10.57 -7.17
CA MET A 256 -1.10 10.99 -8.32
C MET A 256 -0.34 9.81 -8.93
N PHE A 257 0.15 8.90 -8.08
CA PHE A 257 0.83 7.71 -8.55
C PHE A 257 -0.11 6.77 -9.34
N GLN A 258 -1.35 6.59 -8.90
CA GLN A 258 -2.34 5.77 -9.61
C GLN A 258 -2.77 6.41 -10.93
N LEU A 259 -3.01 7.72 -10.94
CA LEU A 259 -3.30 8.45 -12.18
C LEU A 259 -2.16 8.32 -13.19
N GLY A 260 -0.92 8.47 -12.74
CA GLY A 260 0.25 8.31 -13.59
C GLY A 260 0.38 6.90 -14.17
N LYS A 261 0.06 5.85 -13.40
CA LYS A 261 0.02 4.47 -13.92
C LYS A 261 -1.01 4.30 -15.03
N ILE A 262 -2.20 4.90 -14.89
CA ILE A 262 -3.25 4.83 -15.91
C ILE A 262 -2.80 5.51 -17.20
N ILE A 263 -2.19 6.70 -17.11
CA ILE A 263 -1.67 7.44 -18.27
C ILE A 263 -0.57 6.63 -18.97
N VAL A 264 0.34 6.05 -18.21
CA VAL A 264 1.42 5.21 -18.76
C VAL A 264 0.87 3.95 -19.41
N LEU A 265 -0.15 3.32 -18.83
CA LEU A 265 -0.80 2.14 -19.42
C LEU A 265 -1.49 2.49 -20.78
N SER A 266 -2.10 3.67 -20.86
CA SER A 266 -2.66 4.18 -22.12
C SER A 266 -1.57 4.33 -23.19
N LEU A 267 -0.38 4.77 -22.81
CA LEU A 267 0.76 4.84 -23.76
C LEU A 267 1.24 3.43 -24.16
N VAL A 268 1.32 2.49 -23.23
CA VAL A 268 1.71 1.09 -23.52
C VAL A 268 0.80 0.47 -24.59
N SER A 269 -0.50 0.75 -24.52
CA SER A 269 -1.47 0.21 -25.47
C SER A 269 -1.21 0.64 -26.91
N THR A 270 -0.50 1.74 -27.12
CA THR A 270 -0.14 2.22 -28.47
C THR A 270 0.98 1.45 -29.13
N PHE A 271 1.74 0.62 -28.37
CA PHE A 271 2.88 -0.16 -28.90
C PHE A 271 2.49 -1.56 -29.42
N GLY A 272 1.22 -1.92 -29.32
CA GLY A 272 0.71 -3.20 -29.81
C GLY A 272 0.50 -4.25 -28.73
N THR A 273 -0.09 -5.37 -29.12
CA THR A 273 -0.55 -6.44 -28.22
C THR A 273 0.61 -7.06 -27.43
N TYR A 274 1.77 -7.25 -28.06
CA TYR A 274 2.94 -7.80 -27.36
C TYR A 274 3.41 -6.92 -26.21
N ALA A 275 3.35 -5.61 -26.38
CA ALA A 275 3.75 -4.65 -25.35
C ALA A 275 2.79 -4.65 -24.15
N ILE A 276 1.48 -4.76 -24.39
CA ILE A 276 0.46 -4.89 -23.35
C ILE A 276 0.71 -6.19 -22.55
N ALA A 277 0.91 -7.31 -23.25
CA ALA A 277 1.17 -8.60 -22.61
C ALA A 277 2.49 -8.60 -21.83
N ALA A 278 3.58 -8.09 -22.41
CA ALA A 278 4.86 -7.97 -21.73
C ALA A 278 4.78 -7.09 -20.50
N ASN A 279 4.09 -5.95 -20.58
CA ASN A 279 3.89 -5.05 -19.45
C ASN A 279 3.06 -5.69 -18.32
N ALA A 280 1.99 -6.41 -18.67
CA ALA A 280 1.14 -7.08 -17.70
C ALA A 280 1.89 -8.18 -16.93
N VAL A 281 2.61 -9.06 -17.63
CA VAL A 281 3.42 -10.11 -17.01
C VAL A 281 4.57 -9.53 -16.20
N SER A 282 5.24 -8.49 -16.72
CA SER A 282 6.31 -7.80 -16.00
C SER A 282 5.82 -7.16 -14.70
N ASN A 283 4.66 -6.50 -14.72
CA ASN A 283 4.07 -5.94 -13.50
C ASN A 283 3.78 -7.01 -12.45
N ALA A 284 3.24 -8.17 -12.85
CA ALA A 284 2.97 -9.27 -11.94
C ALA A 284 4.26 -9.80 -11.29
N ILE A 285 5.33 -10.02 -12.07
CA ILE A 285 6.62 -10.49 -11.56
C ILE A 285 7.30 -9.41 -10.69
N ALA A 286 7.25 -8.15 -11.12
CA ALA A 286 7.86 -7.03 -10.41
C ALA A 286 7.29 -6.84 -8.99
N LEU A 287 6.00 -7.12 -8.77
CA LEU A 287 5.39 -7.08 -7.44
C LEU A 287 6.11 -8.03 -6.45
N PHE A 288 6.49 -9.23 -6.91
CA PHE A 288 7.25 -10.16 -6.05
C PHE A 288 8.66 -9.63 -5.77
N GLN A 289 9.32 -9.00 -6.75
CA GLN A 289 10.66 -8.43 -6.55
C GLN A 289 10.69 -7.36 -5.46
N ILE A 290 9.65 -6.54 -5.34
CA ILE A 290 9.57 -5.44 -4.37
C ILE A 290 8.83 -5.80 -3.08
N LEU A 291 8.24 -6.98 -2.98
CA LEU A 291 7.40 -7.41 -1.85
C LEU A 291 8.10 -7.27 -0.49
N PRO A 292 9.33 -7.71 -0.29
CA PRO A 292 10.02 -7.52 1.00
C PRO A 292 10.18 -6.04 1.37
N GLY A 293 10.48 -5.19 0.37
CA GLY A 293 10.59 -3.75 0.55
C GLY A 293 9.28 -3.12 0.99
N MET A 294 8.16 -3.53 0.40
CA MET A 294 6.82 -3.06 0.79
C MET A 294 6.52 -3.41 2.25
N ALA A 295 6.80 -4.63 2.67
CA ALA A 295 6.57 -5.09 4.04
C ALA A 295 7.40 -4.29 5.06
N ILE A 296 8.69 -4.08 4.77
CA ILE A 296 9.59 -3.34 5.67
C ILE A 296 9.21 -1.86 5.71
N THR A 297 8.75 -1.28 4.60
CA THR A 297 8.23 0.10 4.55
C THR A 297 7.07 0.31 5.53
N LEU A 298 6.18 -0.68 5.69
CA LEU A 298 5.12 -0.64 6.70
C LEU A 298 5.68 -0.69 8.13
N ALA A 299 6.80 -1.39 8.37
CA ALA A 299 7.45 -1.47 9.67
C ALA A 299 8.22 -0.18 10.06
N ILE A 300 8.68 0.59 9.09
CA ILE A 300 9.41 1.85 9.33
C ILE A 300 8.54 2.84 10.11
N THR A 301 7.27 2.99 9.72
CA THR A 301 6.37 3.98 10.31
C THR A 301 6.24 3.87 11.83
N PRO A 302 5.86 2.72 12.43
CA PRO A 302 5.73 2.60 13.87
C PRO A 302 7.06 2.74 14.62
N VAL A 303 8.15 2.27 14.03
CA VAL A 303 9.48 2.33 14.67
C VAL A 303 9.98 3.77 14.71
N ILE A 304 9.96 4.46 13.60
CA ILE A 304 10.50 5.82 13.50
C ILE A 304 9.59 6.84 14.20
N SER A 305 8.27 6.73 14.08
CA SER A 305 7.35 7.66 14.76
C SER A 305 7.53 7.65 16.29
N ARG A 306 7.79 6.48 16.87
CA ARG A 306 8.07 6.34 18.29
C ARG A 306 9.39 7.01 18.69
N CYS A 307 10.45 6.84 17.90
CA CYS A 307 11.72 7.52 18.14
C CYS A 307 11.61 9.04 18.01
N VAL A 308 10.91 9.52 16.99
CA VAL A 308 10.68 10.94 16.75
C VAL A 308 9.85 11.56 17.88
N GLY A 309 8.80 10.88 18.32
CA GLY A 309 7.96 11.32 19.45
C GLY A 309 8.78 11.47 20.73
N ALA A 310 9.71 10.57 20.99
CA ALA A 310 10.62 10.64 22.13
C ALA A 310 11.73 11.72 21.99
N GLY A 311 11.80 12.40 20.83
CA GLY A 311 12.87 13.34 20.54
C GLY A 311 14.24 12.68 20.29
N ASP A 312 14.29 11.34 20.20
CA ASP A 312 15.52 10.58 20.03
C ASP A 312 15.83 10.34 18.54
N TYR A 313 16.33 11.38 17.91
CA TYR A 313 16.68 11.31 16.49
C TYR A 313 17.91 10.45 16.17
N GLU A 314 18.78 10.21 17.17
CA GLU A 314 19.93 9.31 16.95
C GLU A 314 19.45 7.85 16.89
N GLN A 315 18.49 7.48 17.72
CA GLN A 315 17.85 6.19 17.66
C GLN A 315 17.00 6.03 16.37
N ALA A 316 16.31 7.11 15.94
CA ALA A 316 15.60 7.14 14.66
C ALA A 316 16.55 6.88 13.48
N LYS A 317 17.71 7.50 13.42
CA LYS A 317 18.74 7.24 12.39
C LYS A 317 19.26 5.82 12.43
N TYR A 318 19.51 5.29 13.65
CA TYR A 318 19.97 3.92 13.83
C TYR A 318 18.97 2.92 13.24
N TYR A 319 17.69 3.04 13.60
CA TYR A 319 16.65 2.15 13.06
C TYR A 319 16.42 2.35 11.57
N ASN A 320 16.45 3.61 11.10
CA ASN A 320 16.35 3.85 9.67
C ASN A 320 17.46 3.12 8.91
N LYS A 321 18.72 3.26 9.34
CA LYS A 321 19.86 2.56 8.72
C LYS A 321 19.68 1.05 8.76
N LYS A 322 19.25 0.51 9.90
CA LYS A 322 19.06 -0.93 10.09
C LYS A 322 17.93 -1.48 9.23
N LEU A 323 16.77 -0.83 9.20
CA LEU A 323 15.63 -1.24 8.38
C LEU A 323 15.94 -1.10 6.89
N MET A 324 16.64 -0.04 6.49
CA MET A 324 17.12 0.10 5.11
C MET A 324 18.08 -1.02 4.72
N LEU A 325 19.02 -1.41 5.59
CA LEU A 325 19.92 -2.53 5.32
C LEU A 325 19.14 -3.86 5.16
N ILE A 326 18.17 -4.11 6.04
CA ILE A 326 17.30 -5.30 5.93
C ILE A 326 16.53 -5.26 4.61
N THR A 327 16.04 -4.09 4.19
CA THR A 327 15.36 -3.92 2.90
C THR A 327 16.30 -4.27 1.74
N TYR A 328 17.52 -3.74 1.72
CA TYR A 328 18.49 -4.05 0.68
C TYR A 328 18.80 -5.55 0.60
N VAL A 329 19.08 -6.17 1.72
CA VAL A 329 19.44 -7.61 1.77
C VAL A 329 18.25 -8.47 1.34
N SER A 330 17.06 -8.23 1.86
CA SER A 330 15.89 -9.03 1.55
C SER A 330 15.41 -8.84 0.09
N MET A 331 15.48 -7.62 -0.43
CA MET A 331 15.14 -7.36 -1.84
C MET A 331 16.17 -7.98 -2.78
N THR A 332 17.46 -7.88 -2.47
CA THR A 332 18.52 -8.55 -3.27
C THR A 332 18.29 -10.05 -3.33
N ALA A 333 18.01 -10.69 -2.18
CA ALA A 333 17.70 -12.11 -2.13
C ALA A 333 16.48 -12.46 -2.99
N MET A 334 15.41 -11.68 -2.87
CA MET A 334 14.17 -11.91 -3.64
C MET A 334 14.39 -11.71 -5.15
N VAL A 335 15.08 -10.66 -5.55
CA VAL A 335 15.35 -10.39 -6.96
C VAL A 335 16.21 -11.48 -7.57
N LEU A 336 17.27 -11.94 -6.89
CA LEU A 336 18.09 -13.05 -7.36
C LEU A 336 17.29 -14.36 -7.45
N PHE A 337 16.41 -14.60 -6.48
CA PHE A 337 15.51 -15.75 -6.51
C PHE A 337 14.57 -15.69 -7.74
N ILE A 338 13.97 -14.53 -8.00
CA ILE A 338 13.12 -14.34 -9.20
C ILE A 338 13.93 -14.49 -10.48
N PHE A 339 15.16 -13.97 -10.56
CA PHE A 339 16.01 -14.15 -11.74
C PHE A 339 16.30 -15.63 -12.00
N SER A 340 16.53 -16.45 -10.98
CA SER A 340 16.75 -17.89 -11.14
C SER A 340 15.51 -18.62 -11.62
N LEU A 341 14.32 -18.16 -11.25
CA LEU A 341 13.04 -18.76 -11.67
C LEU A 341 12.49 -18.18 -12.98
N LEU A 342 13.02 -17.07 -13.46
CA LEU A 342 12.47 -16.34 -14.60
C LEU A 342 12.26 -17.19 -15.86
N PRO A 343 13.21 -18.04 -16.30
CA PRO A 343 13.00 -18.91 -17.46
C PRO A 343 11.79 -19.84 -17.29
N PHE A 344 11.59 -20.40 -16.10
CA PHE A 344 10.46 -21.27 -15.80
C PHE A 344 9.14 -20.51 -15.77
N ILE A 345 9.14 -19.30 -15.19
CA ILE A 345 7.97 -18.43 -15.13
C ILE A 345 7.53 -18.05 -16.55
N LEU A 346 8.46 -17.60 -17.39
CA LEU A 346 8.15 -17.21 -18.78
C LEU A 346 7.62 -18.38 -19.60
N LYS A 347 8.18 -19.59 -19.40
CA LYS A 347 7.68 -20.81 -20.04
C LYS A 347 6.25 -21.15 -19.58
N ALA A 348 5.96 -20.98 -18.29
CA ALA A 348 4.62 -21.22 -17.73
C ALA A 348 3.56 -20.27 -18.31
N TYR A 349 3.93 -19.03 -18.62
CA TYR A 349 3.04 -18.06 -19.28
C TYR A 349 2.80 -18.36 -20.77
N ASN A 350 3.58 -19.24 -21.38
CA ASN A 350 3.47 -19.62 -22.79
C ASN A 350 3.39 -18.41 -23.75
N LEU A 351 4.29 -17.44 -23.55
CA LEU A 351 4.36 -16.20 -24.32
C LEU A 351 5.02 -16.43 -25.69
N SER A 352 4.71 -15.55 -26.65
CA SER A 352 5.47 -15.49 -27.91
C SER A 352 6.93 -15.10 -27.62
N ASP A 353 7.84 -15.49 -28.50
CA ASP A 353 9.28 -15.24 -28.33
C ASP A 353 9.60 -13.75 -28.11
N LEU A 354 8.95 -12.86 -28.86
CA LEU A 354 9.11 -11.43 -28.72
C LEU A 354 8.63 -10.93 -27.34
N THR A 355 7.46 -11.38 -26.91
CA THR A 355 6.89 -11.01 -25.60
C THR A 355 7.73 -11.55 -24.47
N ALA A 356 8.18 -12.81 -24.54
CA ALA A 356 9.02 -13.42 -23.52
C ALA A 356 10.37 -12.72 -23.39
N LYS A 357 11.03 -12.40 -24.51
CA LYS A 357 12.29 -11.65 -24.53
C LYS A 357 12.11 -10.26 -23.93
N THR A 358 11.10 -9.52 -24.38
CA THR A 358 10.79 -8.17 -23.84
C THR A 358 10.53 -8.21 -22.34
N THR A 359 9.76 -9.18 -21.87
CA THR A 359 9.49 -9.39 -20.44
C THR A 359 10.77 -9.70 -19.67
N ALA A 360 11.63 -10.57 -20.19
CA ALA A 360 12.91 -10.90 -19.56
C ALA A 360 13.81 -9.66 -19.43
N ASP A 361 13.95 -8.88 -20.49
CA ASP A 361 14.75 -7.65 -20.49
C ASP A 361 14.21 -6.64 -19.47
N ILE A 362 12.90 -6.46 -19.40
CA ILE A 362 12.23 -5.59 -18.42
C ILE A 362 12.50 -6.06 -17.00
N ILE A 363 12.32 -7.34 -16.71
CA ILE A 363 12.45 -7.87 -15.34
C ILE A 363 13.90 -7.85 -14.86
N HIS A 364 14.87 -8.11 -15.72
CA HIS A 364 16.28 -7.95 -15.36
C HIS A 364 16.62 -6.48 -15.06
N PHE A 365 16.20 -5.56 -15.93
CA PHE A 365 16.44 -4.13 -15.72
C PHE A 365 15.74 -3.60 -14.46
N HIS A 366 14.46 -3.95 -14.27
CA HIS A 366 13.70 -3.59 -13.07
C HIS A 366 14.32 -4.16 -11.80
N GLY A 367 14.74 -5.43 -11.81
CA GLY A 367 15.34 -6.07 -10.65
C GLY A 367 16.65 -5.40 -10.23
N ILE A 368 17.50 -5.01 -11.17
CA ILE A 368 18.72 -4.25 -10.89
C ILE A 368 18.36 -2.90 -10.26
N GLY A 369 17.41 -2.16 -10.84
CA GLY A 369 16.90 -0.92 -10.25
C GLY A 369 16.29 -1.12 -8.88
N ALA A 370 15.56 -2.21 -8.67
CA ALA A 370 14.96 -2.57 -7.40
C ALA A 370 16.01 -2.81 -6.30
N ILE A 371 17.11 -3.49 -6.61
CA ILE A 371 18.19 -3.73 -5.65
C ILE A 371 18.85 -2.42 -5.20
N PHE A 372 19.20 -1.53 -6.15
CA PHE A 372 20.04 -0.37 -5.82
C PHE A 372 19.27 0.89 -5.47
N ILE A 373 18.11 1.13 -6.06
CA ILE A 373 17.44 2.43 -6.03
C ILE A 373 16.12 2.38 -5.25
N TRP A 374 15.32 1.32 -5.41
CA TRP A 374 13.96 1.24 -4.87
C TRP A 374 13.89 1.48 -3.35
N PRO A 375 14.77 0.91 -2.50
CA PRO A 375 14.70 1.14 -1.06
C PRO A 375 14.79 2.63 -0.69
N VAL A 376 15.66 3.38 -1.35
CA VAL A 376 15.81 4.81 -1.08
C VAL A 376 14.64 5.62 -1.66
N ALA A 377 14.13 5.23 -2.82
CA ALA A 377 13.04 5.94 -3.47
C ALA A 377 11.68 5.74 -2.79
N PHE A 378 11.44 4.59 -2.15
CA PHE A 378 10.12 4.21 -1.62
C PHE A 378 10.10 3.89 -0.12
N SER A 379 11.14 3.28 0.45
CA SER A 379 11.18 2.98 1.89
C SER A 379 11.66 4.16 2.72
N LEU A 380 12.68 4.90 2.27
CA LEU A 380 13.18 6.08 2.98
C LEU A 380 12.11 7.16 3.21
N PRO A 381 11.20 7.47 2.27
CA PRO A 381 10.11 8.43 2.52
C PRO A 381 9.18 8.06 3.68
N ALA A 382 9.07 6.78 4.04
CA ALA A 382 8.31 6.37 5.22
C ALA A 382 8.91 6.95 6.51
N THR A 383 10.22 7.08 6.60
CA THR A 383 10.92 7.78 7.70
C THR A 383 10.51 9.25 7.78
N PHE A 384 10.43 9.94 6.64
CA PHE A 384 10.00 11.34 6.61
C PHE A 384 8.54 11.50 7.01
N ARG A 385 7.65 10.65 6.49
CA ARG A 385 6.24 10.65 6.90
C ARG A 385 6.07 10.36 8.39
N ALA A 386 6.83 9.41 8.93
CA ALA A 386 6.83 9.09 10.36
C ALA A 386 7.34 10.25 11.24
N ALA A 387 8.19 11.10 10.68
CA ALA A 387 8.68 12.32 11.33
C ALA A 387 7.79 13.55 11.10
N GLY A 388 6.66 13.42 10.41
CA GLY A 388 5.74 14.54 10.13
C GLY A 388 5.98 15.27 8.80
N ASP A 389 6.96 14.86 8.01
CA ASP A 389 7.40 15.53 6.78
C ASP A 389 6.73 14.97 5.52
N ALA A 390 5.43 14.69 5.58
CA ALA A 390 4.67 14.08 4.50
C ALA A 390 4.49 15.02 3.28
N LYS A 391 4.42 16.32 3.48
CA LYS A 391 4.26 17.30 2.39
C LYS A 391 5.44 17.28 1.43
N ALA A 392 6.66 17.20 1.95
CA ALA A 392 7.85 17.12 1.12
C ALA A 392 7.87 15.83 0.29
N CYS A 393 7.46 14.69 0.89
CA CYS A 393 7.33 13.43 0.15
C CYS A 393 6.34 13.57 -1.00
N MET A 394 5.17 14.15 -0.75
CA MET A 394 4.15 14.41 -1.76
C MET A 394 4.68 15.26 -2.92
N TYR A 395 5.34 16.39 -2.64
CA TYR A 395 5.87 17.26 -3.70
C TYR A 395 6.94 16.57 -4.53
N ILE A 396 7.92 15.94 -3.88
CA ILE A 396 9.02 15.23 -4.58
C ILE A 396 8.45 14.12 -5.45
N SER A 397 7.56 13.29 -4.91
CA SER A 397 6.98 12.16 -5.62
C SER A 397 6.06 12.60 -6.76
N SER A 398 5.26 13.66 -6.57
CA SER A 398 4.37 14.18 -7.61
C SER A 398 5.14 14.80 -8.77
N ILE A 399 6.13 15.64 -8.49
CA ILE A 399 6.99 16.25 -9.52
C ILE A 399 7.72 15.14 -10.29
N SER A 400 8.29 14.18 -9.58
CA SER A 400 9.00 13.06 -10.19
C SER A 400 8.09 12.25 -11.10
N MET A 401 6.87 11.94 -10.65
CA MET A 401 5.89 11.19 -11.43
C MET A 401 5.51 11.87 -12.73
N TRP A 402 5.20 13.17 -12.68
CA TRP A 402 4.76 13.90 -13.87
C TRP A 402 5.89 14.14 -14.88
N ILE A 403 7.07 14.54 -14.40
CA ILE A 403 8.20 14.89 -15.28
C ILE A 403 8.93 13.61 -15.74
N PHE A 404 9.41 12.81 -14.79
CA PHE A 404 10.30 11.69 -15.12
C PHE A 404 9.52 10.42 -15.49
N ARG A 405 8.46 10.07 -14.77
CA ARG A 405 7.70 8.86 -15.09
C ARG A 405 6.88 9.02 -16.37
N ILE A 406 6.02 10.03 -16.42
CA ILE A 406 5.12 10.26 -17.55
C ILE A 406 5.88 10.92 -18.70
N GLY A 407 6.55 12.04 -18.48
CA GLY A 407 7.26 12.77 -19.54
C GLY A 407 8.31 11.92 -20.25
N PHE A 408 9.19 11.25 -19.51
CA PHE A 408 10.20 10.37 -20.11
C PHE A 408 9.62 9.09 -20.70
N SER A 409 8.47 8.60 -20.24
CA SER A 409 7.79 7.49 -20.91
C SER A 409 7.40 7.84 -22.35
N TYR A 410 6.92 9.05 -22.59
CA TYR A 410 6.66 9.53 -23.96
C TYR A 410 7.95 9.73 -24.74
N VAL A 411 8.98 10.35 -24.13
CA VAL A 411 10.26 10.59 -24.81
C VAL A 411 10.94 9.27 -25.19
N LEU A 412 11.16 8.39 -24.24
CA LEU A 412 11.89 7.14 -24.47
C LEU A 412 11.04 6.11 -25.21
N GLY A 413 9.77 5.93 -24.79
CA GLY A 413 8.89 4.92 -25.36
C GLY A 413 8.44 5.25 -26.78
N LYS A 414 7.91 6.46 -27.00
CA LYS A 414 7.32 6.88 -28.27
C LYS A 414 8.31 7.56 -29.20
N TYR A 415 8.99 8.64 -28.75
CA TYR A 415 9.83 9.46 -29.63
C TYR A 415 11.19 8.82 -29.93
N MET A 416 11.79 8.14 -28.97
CA MET A 416 13.05 7.40 -29.19
C MET A 416 12.82 5.96 -29.68
N GLY A 417 11.56 5.49 -29.78
CA GLY A 417 11.24 4.21 -30.33
C GLY A 417 11.59 2.99 -29.47
N MET A 418 11.87 3.17 -28.17
CA MET A 418 12.20 2.08 -27.26
C MET A 418 10.97 1.25 -26.86
N GLY A 419 9.76 1.66 -27.21
CA GLY A 419 8.53 0.94 -26.91
C GLY A 419 8.28 0.77 -25.40
N VAL A 420 7.73 -0.37 -25.02
CA VAL A 420 7.42 -0.67 -23.61
C VAL A 420 8.66 -0.71 -22.73
N PHE A 421 9.81 -1.15 -23.24
CA PHE A 421 11.05 -1.14 -22.47
C PHE A 421 11.45 0.29 -22.07
N GLY A 422 11.29 1.28 -22.95
CA GLY A 422 11.55 2.69 -22.66
C GLY A 422 10.68 3.24 -21.54
N ILE A 423 9.45 2.75 -21.38
CA ILE A 423 8.57 3.09 -20.26
C ILE A 423 9.14 2.62 -18.92
N TRP A 424 9.68 1.41 -18.88
CA TRP A 424 10.31 0.87 -17.68
C TRP A 424 11.65 1.55 -17.36
N VAL A 425 12.39 2.00 -18.38
CA VAL A 425 13.56 2.86 -18.19
C VAL A 425 13.15 4.19 -17.58
N ALA A 426 12.10 4.83 -18.07
CA ALA A 426 11.55 6.07 -17.49
C ALA A 426 11.13 5.88 -16.02
N MET A 427 10.60 4.73 -15.67
CA MET A 427 10.27 4.37 -14.29
C MET A 427 11.51 4.36 -13.38
N VAL A 428 12.59 3.78 -13.81
CA VAL A 428 13.84 3.74 -13.03
C VAL A 428 14.47 5.14 -12.96
N ILE A 429 14.38 5.95 -13.99
CA ILE A 429 14.81 7.37 -13.97
C ILE A 429 14.00 8.16 -12.91
N ASP A 430 12.68 7.96 -12.84
CA ASP A 430 11.82 8.50 -11.77
C ASP A 430 12.34 8.09 -10.38
N TRP A 431 12.69 6.83 -10.19
CA TRP A 431 13.25 6.34 -8.94
C TRP A 431 14.59 6.98 -8.57
N VAL A 432 15.47 7.16 -9.54
CA VAL A 432 16.77 7.85 -9.34
C VAL A 432 16.56 9.28 -8.86
N PHE A 433 15.67 10.03 -9.52
CA PHE A 433 15.36 11.39 -9.11
C PHE A 433 14.80 11.47 -7.69
N ARG A 434 13.83 10.60 -7.36
CA ARG A 434 13.27 10.50 -6.00
C ARG A 434 14.36 10.17 -4.98
N ALA A 435 15.17 9.16 -5.28
CA ALA A 435 16.26 8.73 -4.40
C ALA A 435 17.24 9.87 -4.13
N MET A 436 17.67 10.62 -5.16
CA MET A 436 18.54 11.78 -4.99
C MET A 436 17.91 12.85 -4.08
N CYS A 437 16.66 13.23 -4.34
CA CYS A 437 15.96 14.23 -3.54
C CYS A 437 15.82 13.79 -2.07
N PHE A 438 15.46 12.52 -1.83
CA PHE A 438 15.28 11.99 -0.47
C PHE A 438 16.62 11.84 0.27
N VAL A 439 17.70 11.44 -0.40
CA VAL A 439 19.05 11.38 0.17
C VAL A 439 19.50 12.77 0.60
N ILE A 440 19.38 13.76 -0.29
CA ILE A 440 19.74 15.16 0.02
C ILE A 440 18.95 15.64 1.24
N ARG A 441 17.62 15.38 1.28
CA ARG A 441 16.76 15.78 2.40
C ARG A 441 17.14 15.09 3.70
N TYR A 442 17.51 13.82 3.63
CA TYR A 442 17.93 13.04 4.80
C TYR A 442 19.19 13.65 5.46
N PHE A 443 20.22 13.93 4.65
CA PHE A 443 21.47 14.49 5.13
C PHE A 443 21.33 15.95 5.58
N LYS A 444 20.49 16.76 4.93
CA LYS A 444 20.17 18.12 5.40
C LYS A 444 19.47 18.12 6.77
N GLY A 445 18.87 17.02 7.18
CA GLY A 445 18.25 16.88 8.49
C GLY A 445 16.98 17.70 8.71
N SER A 446 16.40 18.30 7.66
CA SER A 446 15.18 19.12 7.74
C SER A 446 13.96 18.36 8.27
N TRP A 447 13.91 17.04 8.04
CA TRP A 447 12.86 16.17 8.53
C TRP A 447 12.77 16.07 10.07
N LYS A 448 13.87 16.38 10.78
CA LYS A 448 13.92 16.34 12.26
C LYS A 448 13.16 17.50 12.93
N LYS A 449 12.74 18.50 12.16
CA LYS A 449 12.08 19.70 12.66
C LYS A 449 10.55 19.65 12.56
N ASN A 450 10.00 18.54 12.04
CA ASN A 450 8.61 18.44 11.64
C ASN A 450 7.79 17.51 12.54
N ALA A 451 8.27 17.16 13.73
CA ALA A 451 7.48 16.40 14.71
C ALA A 451 6.13 17.10 14.95
N ILE A 452 5.06 16.29 15.03
CA ILE A 452 3.68 16.81 15.08
C ILE A 452 3.19 16.97 16.52
N VAL A 453 3.78 16.22 17.43
CA VAL A 453 3.43 16.21 18.86
C VAL A 453 4.67 16.43 19.71
#